data_7cae1b86e4ab9c8f80152920d8b19416
#
_entry.id   7cae1b86e4ab9c8f80152920d8b19416
#
_cell.length_a   1.000
_cell.length_b   1.000
_cell.length_c   1.000
_cell.angle_alpha   90.00
_cell.angle_beta   90.00
_cell.angle_gamma   90.00
#
_symmetry.space_group_name_H-M   'P 1'
#
loop_
_entity.id
_entity.type
_entity.pdbx_description
1 polymer ?
#
loop_
_entity_poly.entity_id
_entity_poly.type
_entity_poly.pdbx_seq_one_letter_code
_entity_poly.pdbx_strand_id
1 'polypeptide(L)'
;MSASRTDDVFSDMLSNGRDLPWMKRALTDRSYKKFVNCNVPDNSMTNSDLATYGDALLKFALCSILLDRPGHMSVSKSHYESDKTLVTVIGKRYRIMDHLLYDRDDRNIASDYNWSPGSGNEDRRHKHIATAVEAVLGAIYKEHGDMDEIISIAEHWVSVVDEEDRITDAIRQRRSRGSCDQEEHR
;
A
#
# COMPACT_ATOMS: atom_id res chain seq x y z
N MET A 1 12.09 -15.82 -16.84
CA MET A 1 11.25 -15.67 -15.64
C MET A 1 10.03 -14.87 -16.06
N SER A 2 8.88 -15.50 -16.14
CA SER A 2 7.62 -14.84 -16.53
C SER A 2 7.23 -13.90 -15.40
N ALA A 3 7.12 -12.60 -15.68
CA ALA A 3 6.44 -11.67 -14.78
C ALA A 3 5.04 -12.24 -14.51
N SER A 4 4.66 -12.34 -13.25
CA SER A 4 3.39 -12.92 -12.86
C SER A 4 2.27 -12.08 -13.47
N ARG A 5 1.27 -12.74 -14.05
CA ARG A 5 0.08 -12.13 -14.65
C ARG A 5 -0.64 -11.13 -13.70
N THR A 6 -0.36 -11.23 -12.42
CA THR A 6 -0.94 -10.43 -11.33
C THR A 6 -0.28 -9.06 -11.12
N ASP A 7 1.04 -8.91 -11.40
CA ASP A 7 1.69 -7.60 -11.45
C ASP A 7 1.03 -6.71 -12.50
N ASP A 8 0.54 -7.34 -13.56
CA ASP A 8 -0.09 -6.64 -14.67
C ASP A 8 -1.44 -6.03 -14.29
N VAL A 9 -2.29 -6.70 -13.48
CA VAL A 9 -3.65 -6.19 -13.20
C VAL A 9 -3.62 -4.93 -12.35
N PHE A 10 -2.92 -4.90 -11.21
CA PHE A 10 -2.88 -3.73 -10.35
C PHE A 10 -2.20 -2.55 -11.05
N SER A 11 -1.10 -2.81 -11.75
CA SER A 11 -0.38 -1.82 -12.54
C SER A 11 -1.21 -1.33 -13.74
N ASP A 12 -1.89 -2.24 -14.42
CA ASP A 12 -2.77 -1.92 -15.56
C ASP A 12 -3.92 -1.03 -15.13
N MET A 13 -4.59 -1.35 -14.02
CA MET A 13 -5.68 -0.55 -13.48
C MET A 13 -5.21 0.86 -13.08
N LEU A 14 -4.01 1.00 -12.54
CA LEU A 14 -3.43 2.31 -12.25
C LEU A 14 -3.10 3.11 -13.52
N SER A 15 -2.71 2.45 -14.59
CA SER A 15 -2.26 3.09 -15.84
C SER A 15 -3.40 3.32 -16.81
N ASN A 16 -4.21 2.29 -17.07
CA ASN A 16 -5.24 2.24 -18.11
C ASN A 16 -6.67 2.32 -17.56
N GLY A 17 -6.88 1.90 -16.30
CA GLY A 17 -8.19 1.91 -15.66
C GLY A 17 -8.62 3.25 -15.05
N ARG A 18 -7.82 4.31 -15.15
CA ARG A 18 -8.03 5.60 -14.47
C ARG A 18 -9.38 6.26 -14.75
N ASP A 19 -9.95 6.01 -15.92
CA ASP A 19 -11.24 6.58 -16.32
C ASP A 19 -12.44 5.79 -15.83
N LEU A 20 -12.23 4.59 -15.31
CA LEU A 20 -13.29 3.77 -14.72
C LEU A 20 -13.82 4.45 -13.44
N PRO A 21 -15.14 4.41 -13.21
CA PRO A 21 -15.77 5.16 -12.11
C PRO A 21 -15.19 4.85 -10.73
N TRP A 22 -14.95 3.56 -10.43
CA TRP A 22 -14.41 3.16 -9.14
C TRP A 22 -12.92 3.52 -8.98
N MET A 23 -12.14 3.44 -10.07
CA MET A 23 -10.75 3.86 -10.05
C MET A 23 -10.59 5.38 -9.88
N LYS A 24 -11.42 6.18 -10.54
CA LYS A 24 -11.46 7.65 -10.28
C LYS A 24 -11.69 7.95 -8.81
N ARG A 25 -12.63 7.24 -8.20
CA ARG A 25 -12.95 7.39 -6.79
C ARG A 25 -11.78 6.93 -5.91
N ALA A 26 -11.19 5.77 -6.19
CA ALA A 26 -10.05 5.23 -5.44
C ALA A 26 -8.82 6.15 -5.46
N LEU A 27 -8.60 6.82 -6.58
CA LEU A 27 -7.49 7.74 -6.78
C LEU A 27 -7.82 9.20 -6.38
N THR A 28 -8.90 9.44 -5.66
CA THR A 28 -9.28 10.77 -5.17
C THR A 28 -9.25 10.79 -3.65
N ASP A 29 -8.23 11.47 -3.10
CA ASP A 29 -8.11 11.68 -1.65
C ASP A 29 -9.15 12.69 -1.14
N ARG A 30 -9.56 12.55 0.10
CA ARG A 30 -10.50 13.46 0.78
C ARG A 30 -10.02 14.91 0.85
N SER A 31 -8.72 15.16 0.76
CA SER A 31 -8.12 16.49 0.77
C SER A 31 -8.22 17.23 -0.57
N TYR A 32 -8.63 16.55 -1.65
CA TYR A 32 -8.64 17.14 -2.98
C TYR A 32 -9.60 18.35 -3.06
N LYS A 33 -9.05 19.56 -3.15
CA LYS A 33 -9.75 20.84 -3.03
C LYS A 33 -10.93 21.04 -3.99
N LYS A 34 -10.95 20.38 -5.13
CA LYS A 34 -12.04 20.51 -6.09
C LYS A 34 -13.39 20.06 -5.52
N PHE A 35 -13.37 19.21 -4.48
CA PHE A 35 -14.56 18.72 -3.79
C PHE A 35 -14.85 19.51 -2.50
N VAL A 36 -13.86 20.14 -1.88
CA VAL A 36 -14.05 20.94 -0.66
C VAL A 36 -14.93 22.17 -0.91
N ASN A 37 -14.95 22.71 -2.14
CA ASN A 37 -15.76 23.86 -2.53
C ASN A 37 -17.17 23.48 -3.07
N CYS A 38 -17.41 22.22 -3.30
CA CYS A 38 -18.76 21.71 -3.56
C CYS A 38 -19.34 21.38 -2.19
N ASN A 39 -20.41 22.03 -1.76
CA ASN A 39 -21.15 21.73 -0.51
C ASN A 39 -21.70 20.29 -0.44
N VAL A 40 -20.99 19.34 -0.99
CA VAL A 40 -21.25 17.91 -0.97
C VAL A 40 -20.20 17.28 -0.08
N PRO A 41 -20.49 17.04 1.21
CA PRO A 41 -19.66 16.18 2.04
C PRO A 41 -19.94 14.75 1.58
N ASP A 42 -19.48 14.40 0.38
CA ASP A 42 -19.81 13.11 -0.14
C ASP A 42 -18.58 12.21 -0.13
N ASN A 43 -18.45 11.41 0.94
CA ASN A 43 -17.55 10.27 0.99
C ASN A 43 -17.70 9.38 -0.27
N SER A 44 -18.83 9.48 -0.97
CA SER A 44 -19.10 8.79 -2.22
C SER A 44 -18.18 9.21 -3.37
N MET A 45 -17.54 10.37 -3.29
CA MET A 45 -16.62 10.88 -4.32
C MET A 45 -15.13 10.69 -4.00
N THR A 46 -14.81 10.25 -2.79
CA THR A 46 -13.44 10.05 -2.32
C THR A 46 -13.13 8.58 -2.05
N ASN A 47 -11.86 8.29 -1.79
CA ASN A 47 -11.37 6.93 -1.57
C ASN A 47 -11.73 6.32 -0.21
N SER A 48 -12.24 7.08 0.76
CA SER A 48 -12.37 6.64 2.15
C SER A 48 -13.20 5.36 2.34
N ASP A 49 -14.39 5.28 1.73
CA ASP A 49 -15.24 4.08 1.85
C ASP A 49 -14.69 2.89 1.06
N LEU A 50 -14.08 3.18 -0.12
CA LEU A 50 -13.42 2.16 -0.91
C LEU A 50 -12.18 1.60 -0.19
N ALA A 51 -11.46 2.42 0.55
CA ALA A 51 -10.34 1.96 1.38
C ALA A 51 -10.81 1.00 2.48
N THR A 52 -11.89 1.36 3.20
CA THR A 52 -12.50 0.45 4.19
C THR A 52 -12.92 -0.87 3.56
N TYR A 53 -13.48 -0.82 2.35
CA TYR A 53 -13.87 -2.02 1.62
C TYR A 53 -12.66 -2.83 1.16
N GLY A 54 -11.64 -2.18 0.60
CA GLY A 54 -10.40 -2.82 0.16
C GLY A 54 -9.57 -3.40 1.30
N ASP A 55 -9.56 -2.74 2.47
CA ASP A 55 -8.95 -3.27 3.69
C ASP A 55 -9.60 -4.61 4.12
N ALA A 56 -10.94 -4.70 4.05
CA ALA A 56 -11.64 -5.94 4.34
C ALA A 56 -11.30 -7.07 3.33
N LEU A 57 -11.19 -6.73 2.03
CA LEU A 57 -10.77 -7.67 0.99
C LEU A 57 -9.32 -8.14 1.20
N LEU A 58 -8.42 -7.21 1.49
CA LEU A 58 -7.01 -7.52 1.79
C LEU A 58 -6.88 -8.45 3.00
N LYS A 59 -7.60 -8.16 4.07
CA LYS A 59 -7.63 -9.00 5.27
C LYS A 59 -8.12 -10.41 4.98
N PHE A 60 -9.17 -10.54 4.19
CA PHE A 60 -9.67 -11.86 3.77
C PHE A 60 -8.62 -12.60 2.93
N ALA A 61 -8.06 -11.94 1.92
CA ALA A 61 -7.05 -12.53 1.05
C ALA A 61 -5.81 -12.99 1.84
N LEU A 62 -5.29 -12.14 2.74
CA LEU A 62 -4.17 -12.50 3.61
C LEU A 62 -4.49 -13.67 4.53
N CYS A 63 -5.69 -13.74 5.09
CA CYS A 63 -6.10 -14.90 5.88
C CYS A 63 -6.10 -16.18 5.04
N SER A 64 -6.62 -16.13 3.82
CA SER A 64 -6.65 -17.28 2.90
C SER A 64 -5.25 -17.76 2.53
N ILE A 65 -4.33 -16.84 2.24
CA ILE A 65 -2.93 -17.14 1.87
C ILE A 65 -2.14 -17.70 3.06
N LEU A 66 -2.36 -17.15 4.25
CA LEU A 66 -1.54 -17.46 5.43
C LEU A 66 -2.05 -18.67 6.23
N LEU A 67 -3.27 -19.15 5.96
CA LEU A 67 -3.88 -20.26 6.71
C LEU A 67 -3.02 -21.52 6.69
N ASP A 68 -2.43 -21.83 5.54
CA ASP A 68 -1.61 -23.03 5.32
C ASP A 68 -0.10 -22.75 5.42
N ARG A 69 0.31 -21.53 5.76
CA ARG A 69 1.72 -21.19 5.93
C ARG A 69 2.20 -21.46 7.36
N PRO A 70 3.44 -21.96 7.54
CA PRO A 70 4.02 -22.11 8.86
C PRO A 70 4.23 -20.74 9.54
N GLY A 71 4.00 -20.69 10.87
CA GLY A 71 4.21 -19.49 11.67
C GLY A 71 2.95 -18.96 12.34
N HIS A 72 3.06 -17.76 12.95
CA HIS A 72 1.93 -17.11 13.59
C HIS A 72 1.18 -16.25 12.60
N MET A 73 0.08 -16.73 12.04
CA MET A 73 -0.74 -16.06 11.04
C MET A 73 -1.09 -14.61 11.43
N SER A 74 -1.47 -14.36 12.69
CA SER A 74 -1.84 -13.03 13.16
C SER A 74 -0.68 -12.02 13.09
N VAL A 75 0.55 -12.47 13.40
CA VAL A 75 1.75 -11.61 13.34
C VAL A 75 2.10 -11.30 11.89
N SER A 76 2.16 -12.33 11.04
CA SER A 76 2.44 -12.17 9.61
C SER A 76 1.39 -11.28 8.93
N LYS A 77 0.11 -11.54 9.20
CA LYS A 77 -0.99 -10.73 8.68
C LYS A 77 -0.84 -9.25 9.06
N SER A 78 -0.63 -8.96 10.36
CA SER A 78 -0.45 -7.57 10.84
C SER A 78 0.74 -6.87 10.19
N HIS A 79 1.80 -7.60 9.82
CA HIS A 79 2.93 -7.04 9.10
C HIS A 79 2.56 -6.63 7.67
N TYR A 80 1.91 -7.53 6.90
CA TYR A 80 1.56 -7.29 5.51
C TYR A 80 0.48 -6.21 5.34
N GLU A 81 -0.49 -6.12 6.26
CA GLU A 81 -1.59 -5.12 6.20
C GLU A 81 -1.24 -3.78 6.87
N SER A 82 -0.04 -3.64 7.46
CA SER A 82 0.31 -2.41 8.18
C SER A 82 0.39 -1.20 7.24
N ASP A 83 -0.07 -0.03 7.70
CA ASP A 83 0.07 1.23 6.97
C ASP A 83 1.52 1.43 6.51
N LYS A 84 2.50 1.08 7.36
CA LYS A 84 3.91 1.17 7.03
C LYS A 84 4.26 0.32 5.80
N THR A 85 3.89 -0.95 5.77
CA THR A 85 4.15 -1.84 4.63
C THR A 85 3.45 -1.36 3.37
N LEU A 86 2.17 -0.96 3.49
CA LEU A 86 1.39 -0.43 2.37
C LEU A 86 2.01 0.85 1.79
N VAL A 87 2.62 1.70 2.62
CA VAL A 87 3.30 2.93 2.17
C VAL A 87 4.67 2.63 1.58
N THR A 88 5.56 1.99 2.38
CA THR A 88 6.99 1.93 2.06
C THR A 88 7.35 0.86 1.04
N VAL A 89 6.51 -0.16 0.89
CA VAL A 89 6.73 -1.26 -0.05
C VAL A 89 5.73 -1.17 -1.20
N ILE A 90 4.46 -1.34 -0.93
CA ILE A 90 3.43 -1.44 -1.99
C ILE A 90 3.21 -0.09 -2.67
N GLY A 91 2.93 0.95 -1.92
CA GLY A 91 2.70 2.31 -2.45
C GLY A 91 3.88 2.84 -3.26
N LYS A 92 5.11 2.57 -2.77
CA LYS A 92 6.34 2.94 -3.46
C LYS A 92 6.54 2.13 -4.75
N ARG A 93 6.35 0.81 -4.72
CA ARG A 93 6.49 -0.06 -5.90
C ARG A 93 5.58 0.39 -7.05
N TYR A 94 4.32 0.67 -6.75
CA TYR A 94 3.33 1.06 -7.74
C TYR A 94 3.24 2.58 -7.95
N ARG A 95 4.11 3.36 -7.31
CA ARG A 95 4.17 4.82 -7.45
C ARG A 95 2.80 5.49 -7.26
N ILE A 96 2.06 5.09 -6.24
CA ILE A 96 0.67 5.51 -5.98
C ILE A 96 0.51 7.04 -6.00
N MET A 97 1.51 7.78 -5.49
CA MET A 97 1.48 9.25 -5.46
C MET A 97 1.41 9.90 -6.85
N ASP A 98 1.90 9.24 -7.89
CA ASP A 98 1.86 9.76 -9.26
C ASP A 98 0.45 9.70 -9.86
N HIS A 99 -0.41 8.88 -9.26
CA HIS A 99 -1.77 8.64 -9.69
C HIS A 99 -2.80 9.36 -8.81
N LEU A 100 -2.45 9.68 -7.57
CA LEU A 100 -3.36 10.20 -6.55
C LEU A 100 -3.69 11.67 -6.76
N LEU A 101 -4.97 12.00 -6.72
CA LEU A 101 -5.47 13.36 -6.66
C LEU A 101 -5.61 13.76 -5.18
N TYR A 102 -4.79 14.71 -4.73
CA TYR A 102 -4.77 15.20 -3.36
C TYR A 102 -4.42 16.70 -3.32
N ASP A 103 -4.59 17.34 -2.17
CA ASP A 103 -4.16 18.73 -1.97
C ASP A 103 -2.65 18.81 -1.76
N ARG A 104 -1.93 19.26 -2.77
CA ARG A 104 -0.47 19.41 -2.72
C ARG A 104 0.02 20.51 -1.79
N ASP A 105 -0.85 21.44 -1.41
CA ASP A 105 -0.52 22.55 -0.50
C ASP A 105 -0.78 22.16 0.98
N ASP A 106 -1.40 21.02 1.24
CA ASP A 106 -1.62 20.52 2.60
C ASP A 106 -0.33 19.95 3.18
N ARG A 107 0.25 20.68 4.13
CA ARG A 107 1.49 20.30 4.83
C ARG A 107 1.35 19.04 5.70
N ASN A 108 0.14 18.57 5.94
CA ASN A 108 -0.13 17.35 6.69
C ASN A 108 -0.10 16.09 5.80
N ILE A 109 0.10 16.27 4.49
CA ILE A 109 0.19 15.17 3.54
C ILE A 109 1.65 14.96 3.16
N ALA A 110 2.15 13.74 3.27
CA ALA A 110 3.49 13.39 2.83
C ALA A 110 3.53 13.35 1.29
N SER A 111 4.61 13.88 0.73
CA SER A 111 4.86 13.84 -0.72
C SER A 111 5.74 12.68 -1.15
N ASP A 112 6.18 11.85 -0.20
CA ASP A 112 7.08 10.72 -0.41
C ASP A 112 6.64 9.47 0.36
N TYR A 113 7.40 8.38 0.22
CA TYR A 113 7.13 7.10 0.86
C TYR A 113 8.01 6.86 2.10
N ASN A 114 8.69 7.88 2.61
CA ASN A 114 9.58 7.75 3.75
C ASN A 114 8.79 7.71 5.05
N TRP A 115 8.68 6.53 5.62
CA TRP A 115 8.05 6.31 6.90
C TRP A 115 9.09 6.41 8.02
N SER A 116 8.96 7.41 8.88
CA SER A 116 9.84 7.59 10.04
C SER A 116 9.12 7.13 11.31
N PRO A 117 9.57 6.04 11.95
CA PRO A 117 8.97 5.61 13.22
C PRO A 117 9.32 6.60 14.32
N GLY A 118 8.33 7.08 15.07
CA GLY A 118 8.57 7.76 16.35
C GLY A 118 7.86 9.08 16.60
N SER A 119 7.31 9.77 15.63
CA SER A 119 6.42 10.89 15.88
C SER A 119 5.02 10.55 15.32
N GLY A 120 4.04 10.41 16.18
CA GLY A 120 2.67 10.03 15.77
C GLY A 120 2.03 10.96 14.72
N ASN A 121 2.70 12.05 14.35
CA ASN A 121 2.30 12.95 13.26
C ASN A 121 2.84 12.52 11.89
N GLU A 122 3.98 11.83 11.84
CA GLU A 122 4.57 11.34 10.59
C GLU A 122 3.77 10.17 10.04
N ASP A 123 3.31 9.28 10.91
CA ASP A 123 2.45 8.15 10.53
C ASP A 123 1.14 8.65 9.89
N ARG A 124 0.56 9.71 10.44
CA ARG A 124 -0.66 10.32 9.89
C ARG A 124 -0.45 10.96 8.53
N ARG A 125 0.72 11.55 8.27
CA ARG A 125 1.03 12.20 7.00
C ARG A 125 1.13 11.22 5.84
N HIS A 126 1.50 9.98 6.10
CA HIS A 126 1.61 8.93 5.07
C HIS A 126 0.33 8.10 4.89
N LYS A 127 -0.62 8.21 5.83
CA LYS A 127 -1.83 7.38 5.82
C LYS A 127 -2.65 7.48 4.53
N HIS A 128 -2.65 8.61 3.84
CA HIS A 128 -3.35 8.77 2.58
C HIS A 128 -2.84 7.84 1.48
N ILE A 129 -1.54 7.46 1.52
CA ILE A 129 -0.94 6.49 0.58
C ILE A 129 -1.49 5.09 0.85
N ALA A 130 -1.49 4.63 2.11
CA ALA A 130 -2.06 3.35 2.49
C ALA A 130 -3.55 3.29 2.13
N THR A 131 -4.31 4.34 2.47
CA THR A 131 -5.73 4.48 2.11
C THR A 131 -5.95 4.37 0.59
N ALA A 132 -5.07 4.96 -0.23
CA ALA A 132 -5.18 4.86 -1.69
C ALA A 132 -4.88 3.44 -2.20
N VAL A 133 -3.87 2.76 -1.64
CA VAL A 133 -3.55 1.35 -1.97
C VAL A 133 -4.76 0.44 -1.70
N GLU A 134 -5.34 0.56 -0.51
CA GLU A 134 -6.55 -0.20 -0.13
C GLU A 134 -7.73 0.14 -1.05
N ALA A 135 -7.95 1.43 -1.34
CA ALA A 135 -9.04 1.88 -2.18
C ALA A 135 -8.92 1.36 -3.62
N VAL A 136 -7.71 1.29 -4.18
CA VAL A 136 -7.47 0.72 -5.51
C VAL A 136 -7.82 -0.77 -5.52
N LEU A 137 -7.44 -1.53 -4.47
CA LEU A 137 -7.84 -2.93 -4.35
C LEU A 137 -9.36 -3.08 -4.32
N GLY A 138 -10.05 -2.22 -3.53
CA GLY A 138 -11.50 -2.15 -3.48
C GLY A 138 -12.13 -1.82 -4.84
N ALA A 139 -11.52 -0.90 -5.60
CA ALA A 139 -11.98 -0.52 -6.93
C ALA A 139 -11.82 -1.66 -7.95
N ILE A 140 -10.69 -2.36 -7.95
CA ILE A 140 -10.46 -3.54 -8.81
C ILE A 140 -11.58 -4.57 -8.60
N TYR A 141 -11.87 -4.90 -7.36
CA TYR A 141 -12.96 -5.84 -7.07
C TYR A 141 -14.33 -5.30 -7.52
N LYS A 142 -14.58 -4.00 -7.40
CA LYS A 142 -15.85 -3.39 -7.84
C LYS A 142 -16.02 -3.39 -9.36
N GLU A 143 -14.92 -3.30 -10.11
CA GLU A 143 -14.93 -3.35 -11.57
C GLU A 143 -15.04 -4.80 -12.10
N HIS A 144 -14.33 -5.76 -11.48
CA HIS A 144 -14.18 -7.12 -12.02
C HIS A 144 -15.05 -8.15 -11.29
N GLY A 145 -15.32 -7.96 -9.99
CA GLY A 145 -16.10 -8.88 -9.16
C GLY A 145 -15.40 -10.20 -8.85
N ASP A 146 -14.09 -10.29 -9.07
CA ASP A 146 -13.30 -11.51 -8.96
C ASP A 146 -12.46 -11.53 -7.67
N MET A 147 -12.78 -12.44 -6.75
CA MET A 147 -12.04 -12.60 -5.50
C MET A 147 -10.72 -13.35 -5.68
N ASP A 148 -10.63 -14.25 -6.64
CA ASP A 148 -9.40 -14.98 -6.92
C ASP A 148 -8.33 -14.02 -7.46
N GLU A 149 -8.74 -12.99 -8.21
CA GLU A 149 -7.86 -11.91 -8.64
C GLU A 149 -7.32 -11.11 -7.44
N ILE A 150 -8.16 -10.77 -6.47
CA ILE A 150 -7.74 -10.08 -5.24
C ILE A 150 -6.77 -10.93 -4.42
N ILE A 151 -7.03 -12.23 -4.29
CA ILE A 151 -6.11 -13.17 -3.63
C ILE A 151 -4.78 -13.21 -4.36
N SER A 152 -4.78 -13.30 -5.68
CA SER A 152 -3.57 -13.33 -6.49
C SER A 152 -2.74 -12.04 -6.36
N ILE A 153 -3.38 -10.87 -6.31
CA ILE A 153 -2.71 -9.59 -6.04
C ILE A 153 -2.07 -9.61 -4.66
N ALA A 154 -2.80 -10.07 -3.64
CA ALA A 154 -2.28 -10.15 -2.27
C ALA A 154 -1.12 -11.16 -2.14
N GLU A 155 -1.15 -12.30 -2.83
CA GLU A 155 -0.04 -13.26 -2.91
C GLU A 155 1.22 -12.63 -3.49
N HIS A 156 1.05 -11.87 -4.57
CA HIS A 156 2.16 -11.12 -5.15
C HIS A 156 2.71 -10.08 -4.16
N TRP A 157 1.86 -9.33 -3.48
CA TRP A 157 2.31 -8.36 -2.47
C TRP A 157 3.06 -9.01 -1.32
N VAL A 158 2.61 -10.15 -0.82
CA VAL A 158 3.34 -10.94 0.19
C VAL A 158 4.74 -11.29 -0.31
N SER A 159 4.88 -11.73 -1.55
CA SER A 159 6.19 -12.07 -2.14
C SER A 159 7.11 -10.85 -2.25
N VAL A 160 6.56 -9.69 -2.59
CA VAL A 160 7.31 -8.42 -2.69
C VAL A 160 7.80 -7.96 -1.32
N VAL A 161 6.94 -8.04 -0.29
CA VAL A 161 7.28 -7.67 1.09
C VAL A 161 8.35 -8.61 1.64
N ASP A 162 8.20 -9.92 1.48
CA ASP A 162 9.18 -10.92 1.91
C ASP A 162 10.57 -10.68 1.27
N GLU A 163 10.62 -10.23 0.02
CA GLU A 163 11.88 -9.91 -0.66
C GLU A 163 12.50 -8.62 -0.10
N GLU A 164 11.72 -7.57 0.13
CA GLU A 164 12.20 -6.32 0.70
C GLU A 164 12.75 -6.50 2.12
N ASP A 165 12.08 -7.34 2.93
CA ASP A 165 12.54 -7.70 4.27
C ASP A 165 13.88 -8.44 4.22
N ARG A 166 14.04 -9.41 3.32
CA ARG A 166 15.32 -10.12 3.13
C ARG A 166 16.46 -9.19 2.75
N ILE A 167 16.21 -8.23 1.84
CA ILE A 167 17.20 -7.23 1.43
C ILE A 167 17.57 -6.34 2.62
N THR A 168 16.58 -5.88 3.37
CA THR A 168 16.77 -5.01 4.54
C THR A 168 17.61 -5.71 5.61
N ASP A 169 17.32 -6.97 5.91
CA ASP A 169 18.07 -7.76 6.89
C ASP A 169 19.50 -8.04 6.44
N ALA A 170 19.72 -8.33 5.16
CA ALA A 170 21.07 -8.51 4.62
C ALA A 170 21.92 -7.22 4.73
N ILE A 171 21.31 -6.05 4.52
CA ILE A 171 21.99 -4.75 4.71
C ILE A 171 22.33 -4.51 6.17
N ARG A 172 21.43 -4.80 7.11
CA ARG A 172 21.66 -4.68 8.55
C ARG A 172 22.82 -5.55 9.01
N GLN A 173 22.84 -6.81 8.58
CA GLN A 173 23.91 -7.76 8.91
C GLN A 173 25.29 -7.31 8.40
N ARG A 174 25.35 -6.75 7.19
CA ARG A 174 26.61 -6.22 6.66
C ARG A 174 27.14 -5.02 7.46
N ARG A 175 26.25 -4.12 7.89
CA ARG A 175 26.62 -2.95 8.70
C ARG A 175 27.12 -3.36 10.09
N SER A 176 26.52 -4.36 10.73
CA SER A 176 26.96 -4.84 12.04
C SER A 176 28.33 -5.52 11.99
N ARG A 177 28.66 -6.24 10.90
CA ARG A 177 30.00 -6.86 10.72
C ARG A 177 31.10 -5.82 10.45
N GLY A 178 30.82 -4.80 9.63
CA GLY A 178 31.80 -3.75 9.32
C GLY A 178 32.12 -2.83 10.51
N SER A 179 31.29 -2.78 11.55
CA SER A 179 31.56 -2.01 12.78
C SER A 179 32.51 -2.76 13.73
N CYS A 180 32.55 -4.10 13.69
CA CYS A 180 33.41 -4.90 14.58
C CYS A 180 34.89 -4.85 14.17
N ASP A 181 35.17 -4.73 12.87
CA ASP A 181 36.54 -4.71 12.34
C ASP A 181 37.31 -3.38 12.63
N GLN A 182 36.59 -2.34 13.06
CA GLN A 182 37.24 -1.03 13.39
C GLN A 182 37.63 -0.91 14.87
N GLU A 183 37.14 -1.77 15.75
CA GLU A 183 37.51 -1.74 17.20
C GLU A 183 38.73 -2.61 17.52
N GLU A 184 39.12 -3.55 16.67
CA GLU A 184 40.33 -4.38 16.86
C GLU A 184 41.65 -3.71 16.46
N HIS A 185 41.63 -2.50 15.89
CA HIS A 185 42.82 -1.75 15.47
C HIS A 185 43.05 -0.48 16.27
N ARG A 186 42.56 -0.38 17.51
CA ARG A 186 42.90 0.66 18.49
C ARG A 186 43.51 0.02 19.74
#